data_5ba422230577c3f56957e739ea607dc3
#
_entry.id   5ba422230577c3f56957e739ea607dc3
#
_cell.length_a   1.000
_cell.length_b   1.000
_cell.length_c   1.000
_cell.angle_alpha   90.00
_cell.angle_beta   90.00
_cell.angle_gamma   90.00
#
_symmetry.space_group_name_H-M   'P 1'
#
loop_
_entity.id
_entity.type
_entity.pdbx_description
1 polymer ?
#
loop_
_entity_poly.entity_id
_entity_poly.type
_entity_poly.pdbx_seq_one_letter_code
_entity_poly.pdbx_strand_id
1 'polypeptide(L)'
;MTHSFYASVRVPRADFVQRAYRTLRATFGPQGWWPLIPGPRGASAPPAYHPGVYLKPGRREALEICLGAILTQNTSWSNVVKALSALSEAGALDAERILRMSPARLQAIIRPSGYFVQKALKLKEFCRRVREEGGIRRWLNKPLSSLREELLAVHGVGPETADSILLYAGSRPAFVVDAYTRRITQRLGWLEEGADYEETQAFLTARLPRSVKLYQEFHALFVELAKRFCSKRDPDCPRCPLRGVCRTGRKHG
;
A
#
# COMPACT_ATOMS: atom_id res chain seq x y z
N MET A 1 -36.46 14.63 -30.64
CA MET A 1 -36.69 13.41 -29.82
C MET A 1 -35.34 12.79 -29.52
N THR A 2 -34.72 13.20 -28.42
CA THR A 2 -33.41 12.71 -27.98
C THR A 2 -33.66 11.79 -26.80
N HIS A 3 -33.63 10.46 -27.03
CA HIS A 3 -33.72 9.47 -25.97
C HIS A 3 -32.40 9.41 -25.21
N SER A 4 -32.47 9.91 -23.97
CA SER A 4 -31.42 9.75 -22.95
C SER A 4 -31.38 8.29 -22.50
N PHE A 5 -30.36 7.55 -22.94
CA PHE A 5 -29.98 6.25 -22.40
C PHE A 5 -29.08 6.46 -21.17
N TYR A 6 -29.63 6.97 -20.08
CA TYR A 6 -29.02 6.75 -18.76
C TYR A 6 -29.50 5.40 -18.23
N ALA A 7 -28.73 4.34 -18.54
CA ALA A 7 -28.88 3.09 -17.84
C ALA A 7 -28.65 3.37 -16.35
N SER A 8 -29.67 3.17 -15.53
CA SER A 8 -29.62 3.32 -14.06
C SER A 8 -28.61 2.33 -13.50
N VAL A 9 -27.38 2.78 -13.28
CA VAL A 9 -26.41 2.06 -12.46
C VAL A 9 -27.03 2.01 -11.05
N ARG A 10 -27.57 0.86 -10.67
CA ARG A 10 -28.01 0.62 -9.28
C ARG A 10 -26.79 0.79 -8.41
N VAL A 11 -26.62 1.97 -7.80
CA VAL A 11 -25.62 2.21 -6.76
C VAL A 11 -25.92 1.22 -5.64
N PRO A 12 -25.07 0.22 -5.42
CA PRO A 12 -25.31 -0.75 -4.38
C PRO A 12 -25.35 -0.03 -3.03
N ARG A 13 -26.17 -0.49 -2.07
CA ARG A 13 -26.27 0.07 -0.71
C ARG A 13 -24.87 0.05 -0.06
N ALA A 14 -24.51 1.06 0.73
CA ALA A 14 -23.18 1.23 1.37
C ALA A 14 -22.66 -0.03 2.10
N ASP A 15 -23.55 -0.92 2.48
CA ASP A 15 -23.29 -2.16 3.20
C ASP A 15 -22.50 -3.24 2.41
N PHE A 16 -22.52 -3.25 1.08
CA PHE A 16 -21.87 -4.35 0.33
C PHE A 16 -20.34 -4.29 0.36
N VAL A 17 -19.74 -3.10 0.46
CA VAL A 17 -18.30 -2.93 0.64
C VAL A 17 -17.86 -3.48 2.00
N GLN A 18 -18.62 -3.15 3.03
CA GLN A 18 -18.38 -3.66 4.38
C GLN A 18 -18.61 -5.18 4.48
N ARG A 19 -19.61 -5.72 3.75
CA ARG A 19 -19.80 -7.18 3.66
C ARG A 19 -18.60 -7.86 3.03
N ALA A 20 -18.07 -7.34 1.93
CA ALA A 20 -16.87 -7.89 1.32
C ALA A 20 -15.69 -7.88 2.30
N TYR A 21 -15.49 -6.77 3.02
CA TYR A 21 -14.49 -6.71 4.09
C TYR A 21 -14.68 -7.82 5.13
N ARG A 22 -15.89 -7.97 5.67
CA ARG A 22 -16.21 -9.01 6.68
C ARG A 22 -15.97 -10.42 6.14
N THR A 23 -16.38 -10.70 4.90
CA THR A 23 -16.15 -11.99 4.25
C THR A 23 -14.67 -12.28 4.10
N LEU A 24 -13.88 -11.34 3.58
CA LEU A 24 -12.44 -11.52 3.42
C LEU A 24 -11.74 -11.69 4.78
N ARG A 25 -12.14 -10.90 5.76
CA ARG A 25 -11.59 -10.96 7.12
C ARG A 25 -11.89 -12.30 7.81
N ALA A 26 -13.09 -12.84 7.61
CA ALA A 26 -13.47 -14.17 8.11
C ALA A 26 -12.71 -15.30 7.39
N THR A 27 -12.45 -15.14 6.07
CA THR A 27 -11.77 -16.15 5.26
C THR A 27 -10.27 -16.20 5.49
N PHE A 28 -9.62 -15.03 5.56
CA PHE A 28 -8.15 -14.95 5.58
C PHE A 28 -7.57 -14.62 6.96
N GLY A 29 -8.40 -14.22 7.91
CA GLY A 29 -7.94 -13.74 9.21
C GLY A 29 -7.27 -12.35 9.13
N PRO A 30 -6.67 -11.91 10.25
CA PRO A 30 -5.91 -10.66 10.31
C PRO A 30 -4.61 -10.78 9.53
N GLN A 31 -4.26 -9.72 8.78
CA GLN A 31 -3.11 -9.72 7.87
C GLN A 31 -1.83 -9.16 8.49
N GLY A 32 -1.94 -8.20 9.40
CA GLY A 32 -0.79 -7.66 10.14
C GLY A 32 0.20 -6.86 9.29
N TRP A 33 -0.31 -6.02 8.40
CA TRP A 33 0.48 -5.08 7.61
C TRP A 33 0.78 -3.81 8.41
N TRP A 34 1.90 -3.21 8.23
CA TRP A 34 3.04 -3.41 7.33
C TRP A 34 4.06 -4.34 7.98
N PRO A 35 4.65 -5.32 7.22
CA PRO A 35 5.67 -6.17 7.81
C PRO A 35 6.95 -5.37 8.11
N LEU A 36 7.52 -5.59 9.28
CA LEU A 36 8.66 -4.86 9.82
C LEU A 36 9.78 -5.80 10.20
N ILE A 37 11.03 -5.33 10.07
CA ILE A 37 12.21 -6.05 10.53
C ILE A 37 12.19 -6.07 12.06
N PRO A 38 12.09 -7.25 12.71
CA PRO A 38 12.12 -7.37 14.16
C PRO A 38 13.50 -7.06 14.74
N GLY A 39 13.54 -6.59 15.98
CA GLY A 39 14.78 -6.39 16.72
C GLY A 39 15.43 -5.01 16.53
N PRO A 40 16.65 -4.84 17.08
CA PRO A 40 17.39 -3.57 17.08
C PRO A 40 17.92 -3.21 15.70
N ARG A 41 18.51 -2.01 15.58
CA ARG A 41 19.21 -1.60 14.35
C ARG A 41 20.31 -2.60 13.99
N GLY A 42 20.39 -2.96 12.70
CA GLY A 42 21.39 -3.93 12.20
C GLY A 42 20.94 -5.39 12.31
N ALA A 43 19.70 -5.66 12.73
CA ALA A 43 19.18 -7.02 12.71
C ALA A 43 19.13 -7.57 11.29
N SER A 44 19.58 -8.82 11.11
CA SER A 44 19.55 -9.55 9.82
C SER A 44 18.23 -10.24 9.54
N ALA A 45 17.24 -10.12 10.42
CA ALA A 45 15.96 -10.78 10.23
C ALA A 45 15.16 -10.14 9.07
N PRO A 46 14.42 -10.94 8.29
CA PRO A 46 13.52 -10.39 7.29
C PRO A 46 12.32 -9.68 7.92
N PRO A 47 11.67 -8.74 7.21
CA PRO A 47 10.40 -8.15 7.65
C PRO A 47 9.35 -9.21 7.96
N ALA A 48 8.73 -9.13 9.13
CA ALA A 48 7.71 -10.05 9.62
C ALA A 48 6.34 -9.38 9.72
N TYR A 49 5.29 -10.11 9.34
CA TYR A 49 3.91 -9.72 9.56
C TYR A 49 3.53 -9.87 11.04
N HIS A 50 2.57 -9.07 11.51
CA HIS A 50 2.10 -9.09 12.90
C HIS A 50 0.57 -9.17 12.98
N PRO A 51 -0.05 -10.30 12.58
CA PRO A 51 -1.49 -10.45 12.47
C PRO A 51 -2.24 -10.09 13.76
N GLY A 52 -3.26 -9.23 13.63
CA GLY A 52 -4.08 -8.77 14.75
C GLY A 52 -3.46 -7.62 15.58
N VAL A 53 -2.19 -7.29 15.37
CA VAL A 53 -1.51 -6.18 16.05
C VAL A 53 -1.46 -4.96 15.12
N TYR A 54 -2.00 -3.83 15.59
CA TYR A 54 -2.04 -2.57 14.87
C TYR A 54 -1.09 -1.58 15.51
N LEU A 55 0.14 -1.58 15.04
CA LEU A 55 1.22 -0.80 15.61
C LEU A 55 1.03 0.70 15.30
N LYS A 56 1.48 1.54 16.24
CA LYS A 56 1.84 2.92 15.95
C LYS A 56 3.35 2.94 15.73
N PRO A 57 3.82 3.07 14.47
CA PRO A 57 5.24 2.95 14.18
C PRO A 57 6.05 3.99 14.94
N GLY A 58 7.16 3.57 15.54
CA GLY A 58 8.17 4.46 16.09
C GLY A 58 8.95 5.18 14.98
N ARG A 59 10.04 5.87 15.34
CA ARG A 59 10.85 6.63 14.35
C ARG A 59 11.49 5.71 13.31
N ARG A 60 12.03 4.56 13.75
CA ARG A 60 12.70 3.58 12.89
C ARG A 60 11.68 2.90 11.97
N GLU A 61 10.63 2.35 12.54
CA GLU A 61 9.59 1.63 11.83
C GLU A 61 8.90 2.52 10.78
N ALA A 62 8.63 3.77 11.13
CA ALA A 62 8.04 4.73 10.20
C ALA A 62 8.96 4.98 8.98
N LEU A 63 10.27 5.15 9.20
CA LEU A 63 11.21 5.31 8.10
C LEU A 63 11.33 4.01 7.28
N GLU A 64 11.40 2.85 7.93
CA GLU A 64 11.44 1.54 7.26
C GLU A 64 10.23 1.34 6.34
N ILE A 65 9.02 1.66 6.81
CA ILE A 65 7.80 1.61 5.98
C ILE A 65 7.92 2.55 4.78
N CYS A 66 8.36 3.79 4.98
CA CYS A 66 8.51 4.75 3.88
C CYS A 66 9.50 4.26 2.82
N LEU A 67 10.66 3.75 3.23
CA LEU A 67 11.64 3.19 2.32
C LEU A 67 11.09 1.95 1.61
N GLY A 68 10.39 1.08 2.33
CA GLY A 68 9.71 -0.09 1.79
C GLY A 68 8.67 0.28 0.73
N ALA A 69 7.84 1.30 0.98
CA ALA A 69 6.84 1.78 0.02
C ALA A 69 7.48 2.29 -1.29
N ILE A 70 8.62 2.99 -1.20
CA ILE A 70 9.38 3.44 -2.39
C ILE A 70 10.01 2.23 -3.10
N LEU A 71 10.57 1.29 -2.35
CA LEU A 71 11.22 0.10 -2.92
C LEU A 71 10.23 -0.86 -3.56
N THR A 72 8.96 -0.86 -3.18
CA THR A 72 7.92 -1.76 -3.72
C THR A 72 7.49 -1.39 -5.14
N GLN A 73 7.80 -0.19 -5.61
CA GLN A 73 7.42 0.26 -6.95
C GLN A 73 7.94 -0.69 -8.04
N ASN A 74 7.03 -1.25 -8.86
CA ASN A 74 7.33 -2.13 -9.99
C ASN A 74 8.23 -3.34 -9.64
N THR A 75 8.05 -3.96 -8.47
CA THR A 75 8.78 -5.17 -8.10
C THR A 75 7.93 -6.07 -7.18
N SER A 76 8.39 -7.31 -6.98
CA SER A 76 7.76 -8.23 -6.04
C SER A 76 8.16 -7.90 -4.59
N TRP A 77 7.26 -8.20 -3.64
CA TRP A 77 7.56 -8.01 -2.22
C TRP A 77 8.80 -8.79 -1.74
N SER A 78 9.04 -9.99 -2.28
CA SER A 78 10.24 -10.78 -1.96
C SER A 78 11.55 -10.05 -2.29
N ASN A 79 11.56 -9.25 -3.34
CA ASN A 79 12.71 -8.42 -3.70
C ASN A 79 12.87 -7.21 -2.74
N VAL A 80 11.75 -6.65 -2.29
CA VAL A 80 11.75 -5.57 -1.28
C VAL A 80 12.29 -6.08 0.05
N VAL A 81 11.89 -7.27 0.47
CA VAL A 81 12.42 -7.94 1.68
C VAL A 81 13.94 -8.02 1.63
N LYS A 82 14.51 -8.52 0.52
CA LYS A 82 15.97 -8.61 0.35
C LYS A 82 16.66 -7.24 0.45
N ALA A 83 16.08 -6.21 -0.17
CA ALA A 83 16.64 -4.86 -0.14
C ALA A 83 16.52 -4.21 1.25
N LEU A 84 15.40 -4.39 1.96
CA LEU A 84 15.22 -3.88 3.33
C LEU A 84 16.15 -4.60 4.31
N SER A 85 16.30 -5.92 4.21
CA SER A 85 17.24 -6.67 5.05
C SER A 85 18.68 -6.18 4.85
N ALA A 86 19.10 -5.99 3.59
CA ALA A 86 20.43 -5.46 3.28
C ALA A 86 20.63 -4.02 3.79
N LEU A 87 19.59 -3.16 3.72
CA LEU A 87 19.64 -1.83 4.33
C LEU A 87 19.74 -1.89 5.85
N SER A 88 19.05 -2.83 6.48
CA SER A 88 19.12 -3.04 7.93
C SER A 88 20.51 -3.48 8.37
N GLU A 89 21.06 -4.51 7.73
CA GLU A 89 22.42 -5.03 7.97
C GLU A 89 23.50 -3.96 7.81
N ALA A 90 23.36 -3.09 6.80
CA ALA A 90 24.22 -1.93 6.61
C ALA A 90 23.97 -0.80 7.62
N GLY A 91 23.02 -0.98 8.56
CA GLY A 91 22.58 0.06 9.48
C GLY A 91 21.94 1.27 8.81
N ALA A 92 21.47 1.11 7.57
CA ALA A 92 21.02 2.19 6.69
C ALA A 92 19.51 2.48 6.80
N LEU A 93 18.79 1.87 7.74
CA LEU A 93 17.44 2.29 8.09
C LEU A 93 17.47 3.59 8.93
N ASP A 94 18.17 4.59 8.36
CA ASP A 94 18.42 5.90 8.97
C ASP A 94 18.63 6.93 7.84
N ALA A 95 17.87 8.04 7.85
CA ALA A 95 17.89 9.01 6.78
C ALA A 95 19.30 9.65 6.58
N GLU A 96 19.97 9.99 7.67
CA GLU A 96 21.29 10.61 7.61
C GLU A 96 22.36 9.64 7.05
N ARG A 97 22.24 8.35 7.39
CA ARG A 97 23.16 7.33 6.83
C ARG A 97 22.94 7.12 5.34
N ILE A 98 21.67 7.08 4.89
CA ILE A 98 21.35 7.02 3.45
C ILE A 98 21.94 8.23 2.71
N LEU A 99 21.79 9.42 3.27
CA LEU A 99 22.30 10.65 2.66
C LEU A 99 23.82 10.66 2.53
N ARG A 100 24.54 10.14 3.53
CA ARG A 100 26.04 10.05 3.52
C ARG A 100 26.59 8.94 2.62
N MET A 101 25.75 7.93 2.26
CA MET A 101 26.21 6.87 1.35
C MET A 101 26.50 7.41 -0.04
N SER A 102 27.57 6.90 -0.67
CA SER A 102 27.76 7.13 -2.11
C SER A 102 26.60 6.52 -2.90
N PRO A 103 26.23 7.09 -4.06
CA PRO A 103 25.20 6.52 -4.92
C PRO A 103 25.48 5.05 -5.26
N ALA A 104 26.72 4.71 -5.62
CA ALA A 104 27.11 3.35 -5.99
C ALA A 104 26.87 2.34 -4.84
N ARG A 105 27.21 2.71 -3.59
CA ARG A 105 27.00 1.85 -2.43
C ARG A 105 25.50 1.63 -2.17
N LEU A 106 24.68 2.69 -2.20
CA LEU A 106 23.24 2.57 -2.00
C LEU A 106 22.60 1.70 -3.08
N GLN A 107 22.97 1.92 -4.35
CA GLN A 107 22.52 1.12 -5.49
C GLN A 107 22.85 -0.37 -5.33
N ALA A 108 24.05 -0.68 -4.88
CA ALA A 108 24.47 -2.08 -4.63
C ALA A 108 23.61 -2.75 -3.56
N ILE A 109 23.33 -2.06 -2.46
CA ILE A 109 22.51 -2.57 -1.35
C ILE A 109 21.06 -2.84 -1.79
N ILE A 110 20.46 -1.91 -2.55
CA ILE A 110 19.04 -2.04 -2.96
C ILE A 110 18.85 -2.73 -4.30
N ARG A 111 19.91 -3.27 -4.91
CA ARG A 111 19.87 -3.94 -6.23
C ARG A 111 18.76 -4.98 -6.38
N PRO A 112 18.46 -5.80 -5.36
CA PRO A 112 17.37 -6.78 -5.45
C PRO A 112 16.00 -6.16 -5.78
N SER A 113 15.73 -4.90 -5.40
CA SER A 113 14.46 -4.24 -5.64
C SER A 113 14.19 -3.88 -7.11
N GLY A 114 15.16 -4.04 -8.02
CA GLY A 114 15.07 -3.59 -9.41
C GLY A 114 15.03 -2.06 -9.54
N TYR A 115 15.25 -1.54 -10.73
CA TYR A 115 15.29 -0.08 -10.98
C TYR A 115 16.14 0.69 -9.96
N PHE A 116 17.19 0.05 -9.45
CA PHE A 116 17.95 0.47 -8.27
C PHE A 116 18.62 1.84 -8.43
N VAL A 117 18.97 2.25 -9.65
CA VAL A 117 19.54 3.59 -9.91
C VAL A 117 18.50 4.67 -9.57
N GLN A 118 17.29 4.57 -10.17
CA GLN A 118 16.20 5.50 -9.92
C GLN A 118 15.70 5.42 -8.47
N LYS A 119 15.61 4.22 -7.91
CA LYS A 119 15.19 4.05 -6.51
C LYS A 119 16.20 4.65 -5.53
N ALA A 120 17.50 4.55 -5.80
CA ALA A 120 18.51 5.21 -4.96
C ALA A 120 18.35 6.74 -4.97
N LEU A 121 18.04 7.34 -6.12
CA LEU A 121 17.73 8.77 -6.21
C LEU A 121 16.49 9.12 -5.40
N LYS A 122 15.39 8.38 -5.58
CA LYS A 122 14.14 8.58 -4.83
C LYS A 122 14.35 8.44 -3.32
N LEU A 123 15.09 7.43 -2.87
CA LEU A 123 15.41 7.24 -1.45
C LEU A 123 16.21 8.41 -0.89
N LYS A 124 17.21 8.90 -1.62
CA LYS A 124 17.98 10.06 -1.19
C LYS A 124 17.14 11.33 -1.15
N GLU A 125 16.29 11.53 -2.14
CA GLU A 125 15.36 12.68 -2.18
C GLU A 125 14.38 12.64 -1.00
N PHE A 126 13.76 11.50 -0.76
CA PHE A 126 12.89 11.29 0.40
C PHE A 126 13.62 11.55 1.72
N CYS A 127 14.83 11.02 1.88
CA CYS A 127 15.63 11.23 3.09
C CYS A 127 16.07 12.70 3.27
N ARG A 128 16.32 13.43 2.17
CA ARG A 128 16.60 14.87 2.22
C ARG A 128 15.40 15.61 2.77
N ARG A 129 14.21 15.31 2.24
CA ARG A 129 12.97 15.91 2.75
C ARG A 129 12.74 15.59 4.22
N VAL A 130 12.96 14.33 4.65
CA VAL A 130 12.89 13.94 6.07
C VAL A 130 13.81 14.80 6.95
N ARG A 131 15.02 15.11 6.50
CA ARG A 131 15.97 15.96 7.24
C ARG A 131 15.49 17.40 7.29
N GLU A 132 15.04 17.99 6.19
CA GLU A 132 14.51 19.35 6.09
C GLU A 132 13.31 19.55 7.02
N GLU A 133 12.47 18.55 7.17
CA GLU A 133 11.30 18.55 8.06
C GLU A 133 11.66 18.30 9.53
N GLY A 134 12.92 18.17 9.87
CA GLY A 134 13.39 17.91 11.25
C GLY A 134 13.12 16.48 11.72
N GLY A 135 12.96 15.54 10.78
CA GLY A 135 12.84 14.12 11.02
C GLY A 135 11.48 13.54 10.68
N ILE A 136 11.45 12.22 10.41
CA ILE A 136 10.27 11.50 9.91
C ILE A 136 9.04 11.66 10.80
N ARG A 137 9.18 11.63 12.13
CA ARG A 137 8.03 11.76 13.05
C ARG A 137 7.42 13.14 13.03
N ARG A 138 8.26 14.18 12.98
CA ARG A 138 7.80 15.55 12.89
C ARG A 138 7.04 15.79 11.59
N TRP A 139 7.58 15.30 10.47
CA TRP A 139 6.94 15.39 9.17
C TRP A 139 5.59 14.66 9.13
N LEU A 140 5.54 13.39 9.53
CA LEU A 140 4.31 12.58 9.53
C LEU A 140 3.23 13.06 10.53
N ASN A 141 3.57 13.94 11.47
CA ASN A 141 2.59 14.53 12.40
C ASN A 141 1.85 15.75 11.85
N LYS A 142 2.22 16.26 10.68
CA LYS A 142 1.51 17.37 10.01
C LYS A 142 0.04 17.02 9.72
N PRO A 143 -0.84 18.01 9.48
CA PRO A 143 -2.22 17.75 9.02
C PRO A 143 -2.25 16.88 7.77
N LEU A 144 -3.27 16.02 7.63
CA LEU A 144 -3.33 15.03 6.57
C LEU A 144 -3.29 15.65 5.16
N SER A 145 -4.01 16.76 4.95
CA SER A 145 -4.07 17.44 3.65
C SER A 145 -2.71 17.94 3.20
N SER A 146 -2.06 18.76 4.03
CA SER A 146 -0.73 19.31 3.73
C SER A 146 0.33 18.21 3.63
N LEU A 147 0.27 17.21 4.49
CA LEU A 147 1.23 16.08 4.45
C LEU A 147 1.11 15.29 3.13
N ARG A 148 -0.12 15.05 2.64
CA ARG A 148 -0.30 14.35 1.37
C ARG A 148 0.28 15.14 0.19
N GLU A 149 0.01 16.44 0.14
CA GLU A 149 0.57 17.33 -0.89
C GLU A 149 2.10 17.35 -0.86
N GLU A 150 2.69 17.46 0.34
CA GLU A 150 4.14 17.44 0.50
C GLU A 150 4.77 16.09 0.10
N LEU A 151 4.11 14.97 0.39
CA LEU A 151 4.56 13.64 -0.05
C LEU A 151 4.52 13.52 -1.57
N LEU A 152 3.46 14.00 -2.20
CA LEU A 152 3.31 13.99 -3.67
C LEU A 152 4.33 14.91 -4.36
N ALA A 153 4.81 15.97 -3.69
CA ALA A 153 5.86 16.86 -4.19
C ALA A 153 7.26 16.21 -4.17
N VAL A 154 7.44 15.11 -3.43
CA VAL A 154 8.72 14.37 -3.44
C VAL A 154 8.89 13.63 -4.75
N HIS A 155 9.99 13.87 -5.46
CA HIS A 155 10.27 13.23 -6.73
C HIS A 155 10.17 11.70 -6.64
N GLY A 156 9.29 11.13 -7.46
CA GLY A 156 9.07 9.69 -7.56
C GLY A 156 8.13 9.10 -6.50
N VAL A 157 7.43 9.92 -5.73
CA VAL A 157 6.34 9.53 -4.85
C VAL A 157 5.02 9.85 -5.54
N GLY A 158 4.32 8.83 -6.01
CA GLY A 158 2.97 8.95 -6.58
C GLY A 158 1.88 8.69 -5.52
N PRO A 159 0.58 8.78 -5.92
CA PRO A 159 -0.56 8.62 -5.01
C PRO A 159 -0.51 7.34 -4.17
N GLU A 160 -0.26 6.19 -4.79
CA GLU A 160 -0.16 4.89 -4.10
C GLU A 160 0.94 4.90 -3.03
N THR A 161 2.11 5.45 -3.35
CA THR A 161 3.25 5.52 -2.41
C THR A 161 2.96 6.52 -1.28
N ALA A 162 2.41 7.69 -1.60
CA ALA A 162 2.04 8.71 -0.62
C ALA A 162 0.99 8.17 0.37
N ASP A 163 -0.08 7.57 -0.14
CA ASP A 163 -1.15 7.04 0.71
C ASP A 163 -0.70 5.80 1.51
N SER A 164 0.23 4.98 0.98
CA SER A 164 0.89 3.92 1.75
C SER A 164 1.69 4.47 2.93
N ILE A 165 2.46 5.53 2.70
CA ILE A 165 3.21 6.22 3.76
C ILE A 165 2.24 6.81 4.80
N LEU A 166 1.19 7.49 4.37
CA LEU A 166 0.17 8.04 5.25
C LEU A 166 -0.49 6.97 6.12
N LEU A 167 -0.93 5.89 5.50
CA LEU A 167 -1.69 4.84 6.17
C LEU A 167 -0.82 4.04 7.14
N TYR A 168 0.33 3.55 6.68
CA TYR A 168 1.15 2.61 7.44
C TYR A 168 2.23 3.28 8.30
N ALA A 169 2.93 4.29 7.80
CA ALA A 169 3.96 4.99 8.56
C ALA A 169 3.40 6.13 9.42
N GLY A 170 2.43 6.86 8.87
CA GLY A 170 1.81 8.02 9.51
C GLY A 170 0.63 7.69 10.41
N SER A 171 0.07 6.47 10.34
CA SER A 171 -1.20 6.10 10.99
C SER A 171 -2.31 7.11 10.68
N ARG A 172 -2.43 7.52 9.40
CA ARG A 172 -3.43 8.44 8.90
C ARG A 172 -4.47 7.69 8.05
N PRO A 173 -5.75 8.03 8.11
CA PRO A 173 -6.80 7.31 7.37
C PRO A 173 -6.84 7.72 5.89
N ALA A 174 -5.81 7.32 5.13
CA ALA A 174 -5.74 7.37 3.68
C ALA A 174 -5.89 5.93 3.15
N PHE A 175 -6.88 5.67 2.30
CA PHE A 175 -7.07 4.33 1.72
C PHE A 175 -6.09 4.14 0.56
N VAL A 176 -5.31 3.07 0.57
CA VAL A 176 -4.35 2.77 -0.51
C VAL A 176 -5.07 2.06 -1.65
N VAL A 177 -4.88 2.56 -2.86
CA VAL A 177 -5.40 1.96 -4.08
C VAL A 177 -4.25 1.48 -4.95
N ASP A 178 -3.92 0.20 -4.83
CA ASP A 178 -2.92 -0.46 -5.68
C ASP A 178 -3.57 -1.10 -6.93
N ALA A 179 -2.76 -1.71 -7.77
CA ALA A 179 -3.24 -2.41 -8.95
C ALA A 179 -4.20 -3.57 -8.62
N TYR A 180 -4.07 -4.17 -7.44
CA TYR A 180 -4.97 -5.23 -6.97
C TYR A 180 -6.32 -4.65 -6.58
N THR A 181 -6.35 -3.58 -5.81
CA THR A 181 -7.56 -2.86 -5.40
C THR A 181 -8.38 -2.44 -6.63
N ARG A 182 -7.75 -1.78 -7.61
CA ARG A 182 -8.42 -1.36 -8.85
C ARG A 182 -9.02 -2.55 -9.59
N ARG A 183 -8.26 -3.61 -9.82
CA ARG A 183 -8.73 -4.80 -10.52
C ARG A 183 -9.90 -5.47 -9.80
N ILE A 184 -9.82 -5.61 -8.48
CA ILE A 184 -10.87 -6.24 -7.69
C ILE A 184 -12.14 -5.43 -7.71
N THR A 185 -12.09 -4.12 -7.49
CA THR A 185 -13.27 -3.24 -7.50
C THR A 185 -13.98 -3.22 -8.86
N GLN A 186 -13.22 -3.23 -9.95
CA GLN A 186 -13.75 -3.34 -11.31
C GLN A 186 -14.40 -4.71 -11.57
N ARG A 187 -13.74 -5.82 -11.20
CA ARG A 187 -14.28 -7.18 -11.37
C ARG A 187 -15.51 -7.45 -10.51
N LEU A 188 -15.57 -6.85 -9.32
CA LEU A 188 -16.76 -6.89 -8.48
C LEU A 188 -17.94 -6.14 -9.14
N GLY A 189 -17.66 -5.25 -10.09
CA GLY A 189 -18.67 -4.38 -10.70
C GLY A 189 -19.02 -3.19 -9.82
N TRP A 190 -18.11 -2.79 -8.94
CA TRP A 190 -18.27 -1.61 -8.10
C TRP A 190 -17.92 -0.33 -8.84
N LEU A 191 -16.96 -0.43 -9.75
CA LEU A 191 -16.50 0.64 -10.62
C LEU A 191 -16.41 0.13 -12.07
N GLU A 192 -16.48 1.04 -13.01
CA GLU A 192 -16.29 0.71 -14.41
C GLU A 192 -14.81 0.48 -14.73
N GLU A 193 -14.57 -0.21 -15.85
CA GLU A 193 -13.23 -0.41 -16.36
C GLU A 193 -12.61 0.94 -16.73
N GLY A 194 -11.38 1.19 -16.27
CA GLY A 194 -10.71 2.47 -16.47
C GLY A 194 -10.76 3.43 -15.28
N ALA A 195 -11.61 3.18 -14.26
CA ALA A 195 -11.63 4.01 -13.06
C ALA A 195 -10.21 4.25 -12.53
N ASP A 196 -9.89 5.51 -12.27
CA ASP A 196 -8.57 5.92 -11.84
C ASP A 196 -8.31 5.71 -10.33
N TYR A 197 -7.19 6.24 -9.85
CA TYR A 197 -6.79 6.11 -8.46
C TYR A 197 -7.78 6.83 -7.53
N GLU A 198 -8.03 8.08 -7.84
CA GLU A 198 -8.85 8.99 -7.03
C GLU A 198 -10.31 8.56 -6.99
N GLU A 199 -10.87 8.16 -8.12
CA GLU A 199 -12.23 7.63 -8.22
C GLU A 199 -12.38 6.36 -7.36
N THR A 200 -11.39 5.46 -7.44
CA THR A 200 -11.41 4.22 -6.65
C THR A 200 -11.28 4.50 -5.16
N GLN A 201 -10.42 5.43 -4.77
CA GLN A 201 -10.24 5.82 -3.37
C GLN A 201 -11.51 6.49 -2.82
N ALA A 202 -12.07 7.45 -3.56
CA ALA A 202 -13.29 8.16 -3.18
C ALA A 202 -14.47 7.19 -3.03
N PHE A 203 -14.63 6.24 -3.97
CA PHE A 203 -15.66 5.21 -3.89
C PHE A 203 -15.59 4.39 -2.61
N LEU A 204 -14.40 3.91 -2.25
CA LEU A 204 -14.19 3.07 -1.07
C LEU A 204 -14.34 3.86 0.22
N THR A 205 -13.73 5.05 0.30
CA THR A 205 -13.75 5.88 1.51
C THR A 205 -15.14 6.43 1.82
N ALA A 206 -15.97 6.69 0.81
CA ALA A 206 -17.37 7.10 1.00
C ALA A 206 -18.27 5.98 1.62
N ARG A 207 -17.84 4.71 1.56
CA ARG A 207 -18.61 3.53 2.01
C ARG A 207 -18.03 2.82 3.23
N LEU A 208 -16.90 3.31 3.71
CA LEU A 208 -16.20 2.74 4.86
C LEU A 208 -16.12 3.76 6.00
N PRO A 209 -16.22 3.33 7.25
CA PRO A 209 -15.87 4.19 8.38
C PRO A 209 -14.42 4.68 8.24
N ARG A 210 -14.19 5.95 8.56
CA ARG A 210 -12.84 6.55 8.55
C ARG A 210 -11.99 5.96 9.66
N SER A 211 -11.27 4.90 9.37
CA SER A 211 -10.48 4.12 10.35
C SER A 211 -9.16 3.64 9.75
N VAL A 212 -8.05 4.00 10.39
CA VAL A 212 -6.71 3.54 10.02
C VAL A 212 -6.65 2.01 10.04
N LYS A 213 -7.11 1.39 11.13
CA LYS A 213 -7.12 -0.07 11.30
C LYS A 213 -7.90 -0.77 10.19
N LEU A 214 -9.09 -0.26 9.87
CA LEU A 214 -9.93 -0.85 8.82
C LEU A 214 -9.28 -0.71 7.44
N TYR A 215 -8.68 0.45 7.14
CA TYR A 215 -8.05 0.71 5.86
C TYR A 215 -6.79 -0.15 5.68
N GLN A 216 -5.94 -0.27 6.72
CA GLN A 216 -4.78 -1.17 6.71
C GLN A 216 -5.19 -2.61 6.44
N GLU A 217 -6.19 -3.09 7.16
CA GLU A 217 -6.65 -4.47 7.04
C GLU A 217 -7.32 -4.74 5.69
N PHE A 218 -8.20 -3.84 5.22
CA PHE A 218 -8.93 -4.08 3.97
C PHE A 218 -8.02 -4.03 2.74
N HIS A 219 -7.05 -3.10 2.71
CA HIS A 219 -6.03 -3.09 1.68
C HIS A 219 -5.25 -4.40 1.65
N ALA A 220 -4.77 -4.87 2.80
CA ALA A 220 -4.02 -6.11 2.91
C ALA A 220 -4.85 -7.34 2.50
N LEU A 221 -6.15 -7.38 2.85
CA LEU A 221 -7.09 -8.43 2.43
C LEU A 221 -7.33 -8.43 0.91
N PHE A 222 -7.36 -7.26 0.26
CA PHE A 222 -7.41 -7.20 -1.19
C PHE A 222 -6.15 -7.76 -1.85
N VAL A 223 -4.97 -7.46 -1.29
CA VAL A 223 -3.72 -8.05 -1.77
C VAL A 223 -3.74 -9.58 -1.62
N GLU A 224 -4.23 -10.10 -0.50
CA GLU A 224 -4.35 -11.53 -0.25
C GLU A 224 -5.34 -12.21 -1.20
N LEU A 225 -6.51 -11.60 -1.41
CA LEU A 225 -7.49 -12.07 -2.40
C LEU A 225 -6.89 -12.10 -3.81
N ALA A 226 -6.15 -11.06 -4.18
CA ALA A 226 -5.52 -10.96 -5.50
C ALA A 226 -4.49 -12.05 -5.75
N LYS A 227 -3.68 -12.37 -4.74
CA LYS A 227 -2.64 -13.40 -4.81
C LYS A 227 -3.22 -14.80 -4.89
N ARG A 228 -4.26 -15.10 -4.11
CA ARG A 228 -4.82 -16.46 -4.02
C ARG A 228 -5.84 -16.75 -5.10
N PHE A 229 -6.70 -15.79 -5.45
CA PHE A 229 -7.89 -16.05 -6.26
C PHE A 229 -8.05 -15.09 -7.44
N CYS A 230 -7.79 -13.79 -7.25
CA CYS A 230 -8.09 -12.78 -8.26
C CYS A 230 -6.84 -12.38 -9.06
N SER A 231 -6.13 -13.37 -9.63
CA SER A 231 -4.95 -13.15 -10.48
C SER A 231 -5.30 -12.31 -11.72
N LYS A 232 -4.30 -11.71 -12.39
CA LYS A 232 -4.54 -10.85 -13.55
C LYS A 232 -5.04 -11.63 -14.76
N ARG A 233 -4.42 -12.79 -15.05
CA ARG A 233 -4.67 -13.56 -16.30
C ARG A 233 -5.65 -14.70 -16.08
N ASP A 234 -5.48 -15.48 -15.02
CA ASP A 234 -6.25 -16.68 -14.73
C ASP A 234 -6.79 -16.62 -13.28
N PRO A 235 -7.94 -15.97 -13.05
CA PRO A 235 -8.53 -15.89 -11.73
C PRO A 235 -9.26 -17.18 -11.35
N ASP A 236 -9.03 -17.67 -10.13
CA ASP A 236 -9.73 -18.81 -9.56
C ASP A 236 -11.10 -18.38 -9.01
N CYS A 237 -12.00 -18.03 -9.92
CA CYS A 237 -13.35 -17.58 -9.57
C CYS A 237 -14.20 -18.65 -8.86
N PRO A 238 -14.12 -19.96 -9.20
CA PRO A 238 -14.89 -21.00 -8.52
C PRO A 238 -14.65 -21.07 -7.02
N ARG A 239 -13.41 -20.87 -6.56
CA ARG A 239 -13.03 -20.93 -5.14
C ARG A 239 -12.99 -19.56 -4.46
N CYS A 240 -13.24 -18.47 -5.18
CA CYS A 240 -13.15 -17.12 -4.65
C CYS A 240 -14.25 -16.85 -3.58
N PRO A 241 -13.89 -16.36 -2.38
CA PRO A 241 -14.87 -16.09 -1.32
C PRO A 241 -15.88 -14.99 -1.67
N LEU A 242 -15.58 -14.15 -2.65
CA LEU A 242 -16.49 -13.11 -3.14
C LEU A 242 -17.27 -13.50 -4.41
N ARG A 243 -17.16 -14.75 -4.88
CA ARG A 243 -17.84 -15.22 -6.12
C ARG A 243 -19.31 -14.82 -6.18
N GLY A 244 -20.06 -15.07 -5.12
CA GLY A 244 -21.52 -14.85 -5.08
C GLY A 244 -21.94 -13.39 -5.25
N VAL A 245 -21.03 -12.42 -5.02
CA VAL A 245 -21.28 -10.98 -5.17
C VAL A 245 -20.48 -10.34 -6.30
N CYS A 246 -19.60 -11.10 -6.95
CA CYS A 246 -18.70 -10.60 -7.99
C CYS A 246 -19.35 -10.66 -9.38
N ARG A 247 -19.41 -9.53 -10.11
CA ARG A 247 -19.93 -9.46 -11.48
C ARG A 247 -19.17 -10.42 -12.42
N THR A 248 -17.84 -10.44 -12.34
CA THR A 248 -16.99 -11.33 -13.14
C THR A 248 -17.12 -12.77 -12.67
N GLY A 249 -17.10 -13.04 -11.36
CA GLY A 249 -17.14 -14.39 -10.80
C GLY A 249 -18.42 -15.16 -11.11
N ARG A 250 -19.55 -14.45 -11.30
CA ARG A 250 -20.83 -15.06 -11.71
C ARG A 250 -20.85 -15.52 -13.17
N LYS A 251 -19.99 -14.93 -14.02
CA LYS A 251 -19.91 -15.27 -15.45
C LYS A 251 -19.00 -16.48 -15.72
N HIS A 252 -18.14 -16.83 -14.75
CA HIS A 252 -17.16 -17.90 -14.86
C HIS A 252 -17.53 -19.15 -14.02
N GLY A 253 -18.81 -19.35 -13.76
CA GLY A 253 -19.31 -20.49 -12.99
C GLY A 253 -20.53 -21.16 -13.53
#